data_b75ec1ee4f2fc59b35d2944eb7d4f6dd
#
_entry.id   b75ec1ee4f2fc59b35d2944eb7d4f6dd
#
_cell.length_a   1.000
_cell.length_b   1.000
_cell.length_c   1.000
_cell.angle_alpha   90.00
_cell.angle_beta   90.00
_cell.angle_gamma   90.00
#
_symmetry.space_group_name_H-M   'P 1'
#
loop_
_entity.id
_entity.type
_entity.pdbx_description
1 polymer ?
#
loop_
_entity_poly.entity_id
_entity_poly.type
_entity_poly.pdbx_seq_one_letter_code
_entity_poly.pdbx_strand_id
1 'polypeptide(L)'
;EKNVVVGAHIGFDDIQGFGYREMDLSDDEIEALVVYQVGVLMSFAKTFNMEIEHVRPHGAMYKKCAQDFSFACSVAKAVQKCSKWLVYYGAAGEITQKTGELINIPIAQEVCLEKMYNVDGTVNTLARDNENTEMEIQRLKQLLATSQVSNIEGGKTVVTADTIHFTNRLSNSLELIKQAREIITPVPVNYKNACLSGWVE
;
A
#
# COMPACT_ATOMS: atom_id res chain seq x y z
N GLU A 1 -21.77 8.39 1.70
CA GLU A 1 -22.26 9.39 0.75
C GLU A 1 -21.16 9.90 -0.21
N LYS A 2 -19.88 9.72 0.14
CA LYS A 2 -18.74 10.12 -0.72
C LYS A 2 -18.24 9.02 -1.64
N ASN A 3 -18.80 7.82 -1.55
CA ASN A 3 -18.40 6.65 -2.33
C ASN A 3 -16.88 6.37 -2.24
N VAL A 4 -16.36 6.42 -1.01
CA VAL A 4 -14.96 6.15 -0.68
C VAL A 4 -14.91 4.89 0.17
N VAL A 5 -14.06 3.94 -0.21
CA VAL A 5 -13.81 2.73 0.57
C VAL A 5 -12.95 3.03 1.79
N VAL A 6 -13.10 2.25 2.85
CA VAL A 6 -12.36 2.40 4.09
C VAL A 6 -11.39 1.24 4.25
N GLY A 7 -10.15 1.55 4.63
CA GLY A 7 -9.12 0.58 4.94
C GLY A 7 -8.50 0.82 6.31
N ALA A 8 -7.86 -0.22 6.86
CA ALA A 8 -7.07 -0.12 8.06
C ALA A 8 -5.63 0.27 7.73
N HIS A 9 -5.09 1.25 8.45
CA HIS A 9 -3.70 1.68 8.32
C HIS A 9 -2.93 1.25 9.58
N ILE A 10 -2.39 0.03 9.55
CA ILE A 10 -1.75 -0.63 10.68
C ILE A 10 -0.28 -0.25 10.82
N GLY A 11 0.23 -0.20 12.04
CA GLY A 11 1.64 0.14 12.28
C GLY A 11 2.18 -0.45 13.58
N PHE A 12 3.47 -0.28 13.81
CA PHE A 12 4.08 -0.60 15.09
C PHE A 12 3.45 0.21 16.23
N ASP A 13 3.42 -0.36 17.43
CA ASP A 13 2.97 0.33 18.65
C ASP A 13 4.04 1.31 19.13
N ASP A 14 4.27 2.32 18.33
CA ASP A 14 5.25 3.38 18.53
C ASP A 14 4.55 4.76 18.54
N ILE A 15 3.76 5.02 19.56
CA ILE A 15 2.98 6.26 19.68
C ILE A 15 3.91 7.49 19.57
N GLN A 16 5.05 7.47 20.26
CA GLN A 16 5.99 8.60 20.29
C GLN A 16 6.69 8.83 18.94
N GLY A 17 7.04 7.77 18.22
CA GLY A 17 7.66 7.83 16.91
C GLY A 17 6.64 7.80 15.76
N PHE A 18 5.36 7.80 16.07
CA PHE A 18 4.26 7.71 15.09
C PHE A 18 4.39 6.52 14.14
N GLY A 19 4.90 5.38 14.64
CA GLY A 19 5.11 4.16 13.86
C GLY A 19 6.30 4.21 12.88
N TYR A 20 7.20 5.21 12.99
CA TYR A 20 8.37 5.34 12.13
C TYR A 20 9.63 4.70 12.71
N ARG A 21 9.61 4.24 13.96
CA ARG A 21 10.70 3.45 14.55
C ARG A 21 10.38 1.97 14.38
N GLU A 22 11.36 1.23 13.86
CA GLU A 22 11.24 -0.20 13.72
C GLU A 22 11.24 -0.90 15.07
N MET A 23 10.40 -1.93 15.22
CA MET A 23 10.33 -2.77 16.40
C MET A 23 10.64 -4.22 15.98
N ASP A 24 11.39 -4.90 16.83
CA ASP A 24 11.64 -6.33 16.68
C ASP A 24 10.54 -7.09 17.43
N LEU A 25 9.67 -7.73 16.66
CA LEU A 25 8.51 -8.45 17.15
C LEU A 25 8.53 -9.90 16.65
N SER A 26 8.14 -10.82 17.50
CA SER A 26 7.86 -12.20 17.11
C SER A 26 6.61 -12.29 16.23
N ASP A 27 6.44 -13.42 15.54
CA ASP A 27 5.25 -13.66 14.71
C ASP A 27 3.94 -13.56 15.52
N ASP A 28 3.92 -14.05 16.77
CA ASP A 28 2.75 -13.97 17.64
C ASP A 28 2.44 -12.52 18.03
N GLU A 29 3.45 -11.69 18.31
CA GLU A 29 3.29 -10.28 18.60
C GLU A 29 2.80 -9.50 17.38
N ILE A 30 3.34 -9.80 16.19
CA ILE A 30 2.86 -9.22 14.92
C ILE A 30 1.38 -9.58 14.72
N GLU A 31 1.02 -10.85 14.92
CA GLU A 31 -0.36 -11.29 14.76
C GLU A 31 -1.28 -10.56 15.72
N ALA A 32 -0.94 -10.52 17.01
CA ALA A 32 -1.74 -9.84 18.03
C ALA A 32 -1.92 -8.35 17.72
N LEU A 33 -0.84 -7.67 17.31
CA LEU A 33 -0.85 -6.24 16.96
C LEU A 33 -1.74 -5.95 15.75
N VAL A 34 -1.63 -6.74 14.70
CA VAL A 34 -2.40 -6.57 13.46
C VAL A 34 -3.88 -6.87 13.71
N VAL A 35 -4.18 -8.01 14.35
CA VAL A 35 -5.56 -8.43 14.65
C VAL A 35 -6.24 -7.41 15.56
N TYR A 36 -5.53 -6.86 16.56
CA TYR A 36 -6.06 -5.80 17.41
C TYR A 36 -6.45 -4.55 16.59
N GLN A 37 -5.53 -4.01 15.79
CA GLN A 37 -5.76 -2.77 15.03
C GLN A 37 -6.88 -2.94 14.00
N VAL A 38 -6.83 -4.00 13.21
CA VAL A 38 -7.84 -4.29 12.18
C VAL A 38 -9.18 -4.58 12.82
N GLY A 39 -9.22 -5.45 13.86
CA GLY A 39 -10.46 -5.85 14.52
C GLY A 39 -11.19 -4.70 15.21
N VAL A 40 -10.45 -3.80 15.86
CA VAL A 40 -11.05 -2.59 16.46
C VAL A 40 -11.67 -1.71 15.37
N LEU A 41 -10.96 -1.45 14.27
CA LEU A 41 -11.50 -0.62 13.19
C LEU A 41 -12.69 -1.28 12.50
N MET A 42 -12.66 -2.60 12.27
CA MET A 42 -13.81 -3.36 11.75
C MET A 42 -15.04 -3.21 12.65
N SER A 43 -14.85 -3.25 13.97
CA SER A 43 -15.93 -3.06 14.93
C SER A 43 -16.53 -1.65 14.86
N PHE A 44 -15.70 -0.63 14.75
CA PHE A 44 -16.17 0.74 14.55
C PHE A 44 -16.88 0.91 13.20
N ALA A 45 -16.30 0.44 12.11
CA ALA A 45 -16.90 0.55 10.78
C ALA A 45 -18.31 -0.05 10.75
N LYS A 46 -18.49 -1.19 11.39
CA LYS A 46 -19.80 -1.87 11.51
C LYS A 46 -20.88 -0.99 12.16
N THR A 47 -20.53 -0.14 13.14
CA THR A 47 -21.49 0.77 13.78
C THR A 47 -22.03 1.82 12.81
N PHE A 48 -21.33 2.07 11.69
CA PHE A 48 -21.74 2.98 10.62
C PHE A 48 -22.24 2.24 9.37
N ASN A 49 -22.54 0.94 9.46
CA ASN A 49 -22.89 0.07 8.34
C ASN A 49 -21.85 0.11 7.20
N MET A 50 -20.58 0.17 7.57
CA MET A 50 -19.43 0.15 6.67
C MET A 50 -18.62 -1.12 6.87
N GLU A 51 -17.94 -1.55 5.81
CA GLU A 51 -16.95 -2.62 5.86
C GLU A 51 -15.55 -2.06 5.59
N ILE A 52 -14.53 -2.70 6.19
CA ILE A 52 -13.13 -2.46 5.85
C ILE A 52 -12.81 -3.33 4.64
N GLU A 53 -12.25 -2.72 3.58
CA GLU A 53 -11.97 -3.43 2.33
C GLU A 53 -10.50 -3.78 2.14
N HIS A 54 -9.60 -3.01 2.76
CA HIS A 54 -8.15 -3.21 2.62
C HIS A 54 -7.39 -2.91 3.90
N VAL A 55 -6.17 -3.41 3.94
CA VAL A 55 -5.20 -3.13 5.02
C VAL A 55 -3.90 -2.68 4.39
N ARG A 56 -3.37 -1.56 4.87
CA ARG A 56 -2.09 -1.00 4.45
C ARG A 56 -1.17 -0.82 5.66
N PRO A 57 0.04 -1.41 5.67
CA PRO A 57 1.02 -1.09 6.69
C PRO A 57 1.45 0.38 6.66
N HIS A 58 1.81 0.92 7.82
CA HIS A 58 2.26 2.29 8.00
C HIS A 58 3.75 2.35 8.34
N GLY A 59 4.41 3.42 7.95
CA GLY A 59 5.71 3.85 8.44
C GLY A 59 6.80 2.78 8.33
N ALA A 60 7.43 2.44 9.46
CA ALA A 60 8.49 1.43 9.50
C ALA A 60 7.98 0.02 9.18
N MET A 61 6.74 -0.31 9.56
CA MET A 61 6.14 -1.59 9.20
C MET A 61 5.98 -1.74 7.68
N TYR A 62 5.55 -0.69 6.97
CA TYR A 62 5.47 -0.69 5.51
C TYR A 62 6.83 -0.93 4.86
N LYS A 63 7.87 -0.24 5.36
CA LYS A 63 9.24 -0.40 4.85
C LYS A 63 9.77 -1.81 5.09
N LYS A 64 9.55 -2.35 6.29
CA LYS A 64 9.99 -3.71 6.65
C LYS A 64 9.28 -4.76 5.80
N CYS A 65 7.96 -4.63 5.58
CA CYS A 65 7.23 -5.50 4.66
C CYS A 65 7.75 -5.44 3.21
N ALA A 66 8.27 -4.30 2.76
CA ALA A 66 8.85 -4.16 1.42
C ALA A 66 10.26 -4.76 1.27
N GLN A 67 10.95 -5.07 2.38
CA GLN A 67 12.35 -5.49 2.40
C GLN A 67 12.55 -6.90 2.97
N ASP A 68 11.64 -7.35 3.83
CA ASP A 68 11.72 -8.64 4.53
C ASP A 68 10.49 -9.48 4.19
N PHE A 69 10.72 -10.50 3.37
CA PHE A 69 9.66 -11.41 2.92
C PHE A 69 9.01 -12.19 4.06
N SER A 70 9.80 -12.65 5.06
CA SER A 70 9.27 -13.38 6.21
C SER A 70 8.34 -12.50 7.04
N PHE A 71 8.77 -11.27 7.32
CA PHE A 71 7.98 -10.29 8.04
C PHE A 71 6.69 -9.92 7.28
N ALA A 72 6.78 -9.71 5.97
CA ALA A 72 5.62 -9.44 5.12
C ALA A 72 4.60 -10.59 5.17
N CYS A 73 5.08 -11.84 5.14
CA CYS A 73 4.21 -13.02 5.28
C CYS A 73 3.52 -13.08 6.65
N SER A 74 4.21 -12.76 7.74
CA SER A 74 3.62 -12.74 9.08
C SER A 74 2.51 -11.69 9.21
N VAL A 75 2.76 -10.47 8.69
CA VAL A 75 1.73 -9.42 8.62
C VAL A 75 0.55 -9.84 7.75
N ALA A 76 0.79 -10.36 6.55
CA ALA A 76 -0.26 -10.78 5.62
C ALA A 76 -1.11 -11.93 6.17
N LYS A 77 -0.51 -12.91 6.87
CA LYS A 77 -1.24 -13.99 7.59
C LYS A 77 -2.16 -13.41 8.65
N ALA A 78 -1.70 -12.44 9.42
CA ALA A 78 -2.51 -11.80 10.45
C ALA A 78 -3.70 -11.03 9.84
N VAL A 79 -3.48 -10.33 8.71
CA VAL A 79 -4.56 -9.68 7.95
C VAL A 79 -5.58 -10.72 7.45
N GLN A 80 -5.11 -11.83 6.86
CA GLN A 80 -5.97 -12.91 6.36
C GLN A 80 -6.82 -13.54 7.47
N LYS A 81 -6.27 -13.66 8.70
CA LYS A 81 -7.04 -14.13 9.87
C LYS A 81 -8.19 -13.20 10.25
N CYS A 82 -8.05 -11.88 10.03
CA CYS A 82 -9.15 -10.94 10.25
C CYS A 82 -10.26 -11.13 9.20
N SER A 83 -9.90 -11.24 7.91
CA SER A 83 -10.82 -11.61 6.84
C SER A 83 -10.03 -11.99 5.58
N LYS A 84 -10.41 -13.09 4.96
CA LYS A 84 -9.84 -13.54 3.66
C LYS A 84 -10.18 -12.62 2.48
N TRP A 85 -11.09 -11.67 2.68
CA TRP A 85 -11.53 -10.73 1.65
C TRP A 85 -10.82 -9.39 1.72
N LEU A 86 -10.01 -9.15 2.76
CA LEU A 86 -9.22 -7.94 2.88
C LEU A 86 -8.10 -7.93 1.85
N VAL A 87 -7.99 -6.83 1.11
CA VAL A 87 -6.89 -6.61 0.18
C VAL A 87 -5.68 -6.09 0.95
N TYR A 88 -4.55 -6.80 0.86
CA TYR A 88 -3.30 -6.34 1.44
C TYR A 88 -2.60 -5.37 0.47
N TYR A 89 -2.42 -4.11 0.89
CA TYR A 89 -1.69 -3.09 0.13
C TYR A 89 -0.23 -3.12 0.53
N GLY A 90 0.63 -3.49 -0.39
CA GLY A 90 2.09 -3.52 -0.21
C GLY A 90 2.82 -2.68 -1.27
N ALA A 91 4.07 -2.31 -0.99
CA ALA A 91 4.90 -1.63 -1.98
C ALA A 91 5.03 -2.47 -3.25
N ALA A 92 4.96 -1.81 -4.41
CA ALA A 92 5.17 -2.48 -5.69
C ALA A 92 6.51 -3.23 -5.70
N GLY A 93 6.49 -4.48 -6.13
CA GLY A 93 7.69 -5.32 -6.21
C GLY A 93 7.46 -6.79 -5.87
N GLU A 94 8.52 -7.57 -6.04
CA GLU A 94 8.51 -9.02 -5.95
C GLU A 94 8.07 -9.55 -4.58
N ILE A 95 8.47 -8.88 -3.48
CA ILE A 95 8.12 -9.31 -2.12
C ILE A 95 6.61 -9.28 -1.91
N THR A 96 5.93 -8.19 -2.28
CA THR A 96 4.47 -8.08 -2.15
C THR A 96 3.77 -9.15 -2.99
N GLN A 97 4.21 -9.35 -4.23
CA GLN A 97 3.64 -10.37 -5.11
C GLN A 97 3.79 -11.77 -4.51
N LYS A 98 5.02 -12.18 -4.14
CA LYS A 98 5.27 -13.49 -3.53
C LYS A 98 4.53 -13.69 -2.20
N THR A 99 4.36 -12.61 -1.43
CA THR A 99 3.58 -12.66 -0.18
C THR A 99 2.12 -13.00 -0.48
N GLY A 100 1.52 -12.34 -1.46
CA GLY A 100 0.14 -12.63 -1.90
C GLY A 100 -0.04 -14.08 -2.34
N GLU A 101 0.88 -14.56 -3.18
CA GLU A 101 0.88 -15.93 -3.69
C GLU A 101 1.03 -16.98 -2.57
N LEU A 102 2.02 -16.79 -1.67
CA LEU A 102 2.29 -17.75 -0.59
C LEU A 102 1.19 -17.80 0.45
N ILE A 103 0.68 -16.63 0.85
CA ILE A 103 -0.33 -16.52 1.92
C ILE A 103 -1.75 -16.74 1.38
N ASN A 104 -1.92 -16.69 0.07
CA ASN A 104 -3.21 -16.79 -0.56
C ASN A 104 -4.16 -15.64 -0.09
N ILE A 105 -3.68 -14.41 -0.16
CA ILE A 105 -4.43 -13.19 0.18
C ILE A 105 -4.48 -12.26 -1.03
N PRO A 106 -5.62 -11.58 -1.29
CA PRO A 106 -5.68 -10.54 -2.30
C PRO A 106 -4.67 -9.45 -2.01
N ILE A 107 -3.92 -9.02 -3.01
CA ILE A 107 -2.93 -7.94 -2.90
C ILE A 107 -3.26 -6.78 -3.82
N ALA A 108 -2.77 -5.60 -3.47
CA ALA A 108 -2.63 -4.48 -4.38
C ALA A 108 -1.21 -3.90 -4.25
N GLN A 109 -0.49 -3.88 -5.35
CA GLN A 109 0.85 -3.31 -5.42
C GLN A 109 0.75 -1.79 -5.53
N GLU A 110 1.31 -1.10 -4.56
CA GLU A 110 1.20 0.35 -4.42
C GLU A 110 2.43 1.06 -4.97
N VAL A 111 2.21 2.06 -5.82
CA VAL A 111 3.23 3.01 -6.26
C VAL A 111 3.03 4.36 -5.59
N CYS A 112 4.11 4.91 -5.04
CA CYS A 112 4.16 6.24 -4.44
C CYS A 112 4.86 7.19 -5.42
N LEU A 113 4.14 8.18 -5.95
CA LEU A 113 4.69 9.09 -6.97
C LEU A 113 5.75 10.04 -6.42
N GLU A 114 5.65 10.41 -5.15
CA GLU A 114 6.62 11.26 -4.44
C GLU A 114 7.93 10.54 -4.16
N LYS A 115 7.98 9.21 -4.23
CA LYS A 115 9.17 8.41 -3.94
C LYS A 115 10.06 8.22 -5.17
N MET A 116 11.34 8.00 -4.89
CA MET A 116 12.28 7.44 -5.86
C MET A 116 12.30 5.91 -5.74
N TYR A 117 12.71 5.27 -6.82
CA TYR A 117 12.78 3.82 -6.89
C TYR A 117 14.23 3.37 -7.11
N ASN A 118 14.56 2.18 -6.66
CA ASN A 118 15.81 1.50 -7.00
C ASN A 118 15.70 0.91 -8.42
N VAL A 119 16.83 0.48 -8.98
CA VAL A 119 16.88 -0.11 -10.32
C VAL A 119 16.06 -1.41 -10.42
N ASP A 120 15.92 -2.13 -9.32
CA ASP A 120 15.12 -3.35 -9.21
C ASP A 120 13.60 -3.11 -9.04
N GLY A 121 13.15 -1.85 -9.02
CA GLY A 121 11.74 -1.48 -8.87
C GLY A 121 11.26 -1.38 -7.43
N THR A 122 12.12 -1.60 -6.44
CA THR A 122 11.77 -1.38 -5.04
C THR A 122 11.77 0.09 -4.67
N VAL A 123 10.93 0.49 -3.71
CA VAL A 123 10.88 1.87 -3.24
C VAL A 123 12.18 2.23 -2.51
N ASN A 124 12.85 3.32 -2.91
CA ASN A 124 13.99 3.83 -2.20
C ASN A 124 13.54 4.59 -0.95
N THR A 125 13.83 4.04 0.22
CA THR A 125 13.39 4.59 1.50
C THR A 125 14.30 5.69 2.06
N LEU A 126 15.46 5.91 1.43
CA LEU A 126 16.47 6.90 1.85
C LEU A 126 16.37 8.20 1.04
N ALA A 127 15.81 8.14 -0.16
CA ALA A 127 15.62 9.32 -0.99
C ALA A 127 14.56 10.25 -0.36
N ARG A 128 14.78 11.56 -0.53
CA ARG A 128 13.80 12.57 -0.10
C ARG A 128 12.56 12.50 -0.98
N ASP A 129 11.42 12.79 -0.36
CA ASP A 129 10.16 12.93 -1.07
C ASP A 129 10.24 14.14 -2.03
N ASN A 130 9.62 14.01 -3.19
CA ASN A 130 9.49 15.12 -4.12
C ASN A 130 8.24 15.93 -3.75
N GLU A 131 8.36 17.25 -3.73
CA GLU A 131 7.24 18.17 -3.44
C GLU A 131 6.81 18.98 -4.66
N ASN A 132 7.20 18.55 -5.87
CA ASN A 132 6.87 19.24 -7.10
C ASN A 132 5.69 18.54 -7.82
N THR A 133 4.51 19.16 -7.75
CA THR A 133 3.27 18.63 -8.36
C THR A 133 3.42 18.35 -9.85
N GLU A 134 4.09 19.22 -10.60
CA GLU A 134 4.26 19.05 -12.05
C GLU A 134 5.09 17.80 -12.37
N MET A 135 6.18 17.59 -11.64
CA MET A 135 7.01 16.38 -11.79
C MET A 135 6.24 15.11 -11.40
N GLU A 136 5.43 15.16 -10.35
CA GLU A 136 4.63 14.01 -9.91
C GLU A 136 3.53 13.67 -10.93
N ILE A 137 2.91 14.68 -11.52
CA ILE A 137 1.95 14.48 -12.63
C ILE A 137 2.63 13.90 -13.87
N GLN A 138 3.85 14.32 -14.20
CA GLN A 138 4.62 13.73 -15.28
C GLN A 138 4.97 12.26 -15.00
N ARG A 139 5.36 11.93 -13.75
CA ARG A 139 5.60 10.55 -13.31
C ARG A 139 4.33 9.71 -13.40
N LEU A 140 3.18 10.26 -13.02
CA LEU A 140 1.89 9.60 -13.16
C LEU A 140 1.58 9.27 -14.62
N LYS A 141 1.72 10.24 -15.53
CA LYS A 141 1.51 10.02 -16.96
C LYS A 141 2.45 8.96 -17.51
N GLN A 142 3.73 9.00 -17.11
CA GLN A 142 4.71 7.98 -17.50
C GLN A 142 4.31 6.59 -17.01
N LEU A 143 3.94 6.47 -15.72
CA LEU A 143 3.50 5.21 -15.13
C LEU A 143 2.31 4.62 -15.88
N LEU A 144 1.29 5.42 -16.14
CA LEU A 144 0.08 4.98 -16.88
C LEU A 144 0.37 4.58 -18.33
N ALA A 145 1.31 5.26 -18.99
CA ALA A 145 1.65 5.00 -20.39
C ALA A 145 2.60 3.80 -20.58
N THR A 146 3.51 3.56 -19.63
CA THR A 146 4.64 2.65 -19.83
C THR A 146 4.86 1.64 -18.71
N SER A 147 4.07 1.69 -17.63
CA SER A 147 4.28 0.92 -16.39
C SER A 147 5.71 1.11 -15.83
N GLN A 148 6.29 2.30 -16.00
CA GLN A 148 7.65 2.60 -15.54
C GLN A 148 7.68 3.79 -14.59
N VAL A 149 8.58 3.70 -13.61
CA VAL A 149 8.93 4.78 -12.68
C VAL A 149 10.39 5.20 -12.89
N SER A 150 10.71 6.44 -12.53
CA SER A 150 12.11 6.92 -12.53
C SER A 150 12.87 6.30 -11.37
N ASN A 151 14.12 5.84 -11.63
CA ASN A 151 14.98 5.28 -10.60
C ASN A 151 16.10 6.25 -10.18
N ILE A 152 16.78 5.90 -9.08
CA ILE A 152 17.85 6.73 -8.47
C ILE A 152 19.08 6.91 -9.36
N GLU A 153 19.27 6.08 -10.37
CA GLU A 153 20.39 6.18 -11.32
C GLU A 153 20.04 7.03 -12.56
N GLY A 154 18.85 7.67 -12.55
CA GLY A 154 18.38 8.51 -13.67
C GLY A 154 17.75 7.72 -14.81
N GLY A 155 17.65 6.40 -14.69
CA GLY A 155 16.95 5.53 -15.63
C GLY A 155 15.48 5.32 -15.27
N LYS A 156 14.87 4.31 -15.90
CA LYS A 156 13.49 3.90 -15.69
C LYS A 156 13.43 2.42 -15.33
N THR A 157 12.51 2.07 -14.46
CA THR A 157 12.28 0.69 -14.02
C THR A 157 10.81 0.33 -14.17
N VAL A 158 10.53 -0.86 -14.67
CA VAL A 158 9.16 -1.38 -14.79
C VAL A 158 8.64 -1.75 -13.40
N VAL A 159 7.42 -1.34 -13.10
CA VAL A 159 6.71 -1.68 -11.86
C VAL A 159 5.27 -2.09 -12.18
N THR A 160 4.72 -2.97 -11.38
CA THR A 160 3.28 -3.23 -11.38
C THR A 160 2.61 -2.23 -10.43
N ALA A 161 1.58 -1.55 -10.89
CA ALA A 161 0.84 -0.56 -10.10
C ALA A 161 -0.65 -0.91 -10.14
N ASP A 162 -1.16 -1.49 -9.06
CA ASP A 162 -2.59 -1.72 -8.88
C ASP A 162 -3.26 -0.52 -8.22
N THR A 163 -2.48 0.25 -7.43
CA THR A 163 -2.95 1.44 -6.73
C THR A 163 -1.84 2.50 -6.63
N ILE A 164 -2.25 3.75 -6.44
CA ILE A 164 -1.33 4.88 -6.30
C ILE A 164 -1.55 5.52 -4.93
N HIS A 165 -0.47 5.68 -4.19
CA HIS A 165 -0.49 6.37 -2.91
C HIS A 165 -0.19 7.85 -3.09
N PHE A 166 -1.02 8.69 -2.47
CA PHE A 166 -0.79 10.11 -2.30
C PHE A 166 -0.63 10.41 -0.80
N THR A 167 0.51 10.95 -0.41
CA THR A 167 0.71 11.36 0.98
C THR A 167 -0.01 12.67 1.28
N ASN A 168 -0.55 12.81 2.49
CA ASN A 168 -1.14 14.07 2.95
C ASN A 168 -0.14 15.01 3.68
N ARG A 169 1.14 14.62 3.73
CA ARG A 169 2.18 15.37 4.43
C ARG A 169 2.82 16.47 3.60
N LEU A 170 2.66 16.42 2.28
CA LEU A 170 3.19 17.43 1.38
C LEU A 170 2.19 18.58 1.22
N SER A 171 2.69 19.80 1.12
CA SER A 171 1.89 21.01 0.98
C SER A 171 1.03 21.04 -0.29
N ASN A 172 1.47 20.33 -1.32
CA ASN A 172 0.83 20.24 -2.65
C ASN A 172 -0.10 19.02 -2.80
N SER A 173 -0.30 18.19 -1.77
CA SER A 173 -1.02 16.91 -1.89
C SER A 173 -2.43 17.06 -2.45
N LEU A 174 -3.19 18.07 -2.03
CA LEU A 174 -4.56 18.30 -2.51
C LEU A 174 -4.59 18.66 -4.00
N GLU A 175 -3.68 19.49 -4.44
CA GLU A 175 -3.58 19.90 -5.85
C GLU A 175 -3.18 18.73 -6.72
N LEU A 176 -2.20 17.94 -6.28
CA LEU A 176 -1.77 16.71 -6.94
C LEU A 176 -2.94 15.71 -7.12
N ILE A 177 -3.71 15.47 -6.05
CA ILE A 177 -4.85 14.55 -6.12
C ILE A 177 -5.92 15.04 -7.11
N LYS A 178 -6.21 16.33 -7.15
CA LYS A 178 -7.18 16.91 -8.11
C LYS A 178 -6.74 16.69 -9.54
N GLN A 179 -5.50 17.04 -9.88
CA GLN A 179 -4.94 16.84 -11.22
C GLN A 179 -4.83 15.36 -11.58
N ALA A 180 -4.43 14.51 -10.64
CA ALA A 180 -4.36 13.07 -10.86
C ALA A 180 -5.72 12.47 -11.21
N ARG A 181 -6.80 12.90 -10.55
CA ARG A 181 -8.16 12.44 -10.84
C ARG A 181 -8.67 12.80 -12.23
N GLU A 182 -8.17 13.85 -12.83
CA GLU A 182 -8.49 14.23 -14.22
C GLU A 182 -7.79 13.32 -15.24
N ILE A 183 -6.63 12.77 -14.85
CA ILE A 183 -5.80 11.92 -15.72
C ILE A 183 -6.18 10.44 -15.59
N ILE A 184 -6.40 10.00 -14.34
CA ILE A 184 -6.80 8.63 -14.06
C ILE A 184 -8.28 8.50 -14.41
N THR A 185 -8.59 7.89 -15.55
CA THR A 185 -9.96 7.48 -15.83
C THR A 185 -10.32 6.40 -14.81
N PRO A 186 -11.30 6.64 -13.92
CA PRO A 186 -11.68 5.63 -12.96
C PRO A 186 -12.27 4.44 -13.72
N VAL A 187 -11.50 3.38 -13.84
CA VAL A 187 -12.09 2.07 -14.10
C VAL A 187 -12.75 1.69 -12.78
N PRO A 188 -14.05 1.39 -12.75
CA PRO A 188 -14.67 0.87 -11.54
C PRO A 188 -13.99 -0.46 -11.22
N VAL A 189 -12.97 -0.42 -10.36
CA VAL A 189 -12.31 -1.61 -9.87
C VAL A 189 -13.27 -2.20 -8.85
N ASN A 190 -14.00 -3.21 -9.27
CA ASN A 190 -14.63 -4.10 -8.33
C ASN A 190 -13.49 -4.91 -7.68
N TYR A 191 -12.95 -4.42 -6.56
CA TYR A 191 -11.84 -5.08 -5.84
C TYR A 191 -12.14 -6.54 -5.52
N LYS A 192 -13.41 -6.89 -5.32
CA LYS A 192 -13.85 -8.29 -5.16
C LYS A 192 -13.59 -9.12 -6.43
N ASN A 193 -13.56 -8.51 -7.60
CA ASN A 193 -13.34 -9.21 -8.87
C ASN A 193 -11.92 -9.07 -9.42
N ALA A 194 -11.23 -7.95 -9.17
CA ALA A 194 -9.87 -7.74 -9.70
C ALA A 194 -8.84 -8.67 -9.04
N CYS A 195 -9.00 -8.93 -7.74
CA CYS A 195 -8.15 -9.90 -7.02
C CYS A 195 -8.60 -11.35 -7.21
N LEU A 196 -9.82 -11.60 -7.70
CA LEU A 196 -10.40 -12.93 -7.83
C LEU A 196 -10.32 -13.48 -9.26
N SER A 197 -9.84 -12.75 -10.25
CA SER A 197 -9.70 -13.26 -11.61
C SER A 197 -8.72 -14.44 -11.76
N GLY A 198 -8.00 -14.80 -10.71
CA GLY A 198 -7.21 -16.03 -10.58
C GLY A 198 -7.68 -16.99 -9.49
N TRP A 199 -8.85 -16.75 -8.87
CA TRP A 199 -9.27 -17.41 -7.63
C TRP A 199 -10.67 -18.00 -7.67
N VAL A 200 -11.32 -18.00 -8.85
CA VAL A 200 -12.61 -18.66 -9.01
C VAL A 200 -12.36 -20.03 -9.64
N GLU A 201 -12.15 -21.00 -8.79
CA GLU A 201 -12.66 -22.37 -8.89
C GLU A 201 -13.05 -22.85 -7.51
#